data_19522bca4a0d73391038060273625856
#
_entry.id   19522bca4a0d73391038060273625856
#
_cell.length_a   1.000
_cell.length_b   1.000
_cell.length_c   1.000
_cell.angle_alpha   90.00
_cell.angle_beta   90.00
_cell.angle_gamma   90.00
#
_symmetry.space_group_name_H-M   'P 1'
#
loop_
_entity.id
_entity.type
_entity.pdbx_description
1 polymer ?
#
loop_
_entity_poly.entity_id
_entity_poly.type
_entity_poly.pdbx_seq_one_letter_code
_entity_poly.pdbx_strand_id
1 'polypeptide(L)'
;AEASVRYGGHAKATDLITLKDEEWKYNAEGKSLGTAWRKADYDDSAWPSGKTFIGKATARQKHKMTTTLEMGPRTFYFRKSFDFDSPASGGELHLQYLVDDGAVFYLNGKEIHRVNMKERGSIRYTTRALSSVRDTDLSGPIRLSGENLKQGENVLAVEVHQYSTNDSDLAFGTSLGATVESLPDGIILNELMAANRGAVKNGDTNP
;
A
#
# COMPACT_ATOMS: atom_id res chain seq x y z
N ALA A 1 -39.93 -1.92 13.51
CA ALA A 1 -38.84 -0.95 13.64
C ALA A 1 -37.62 -1.70 14.11
N GLU A 2 -36.64 -1.89 13.22
CA GLU A 2 -35.36 -2.48 13.58
C GLU A 2 -34.55 -1.41 14.31
N ALA A 3 -34.22 -1.69 15.57
CA ALA A 3 -33.29 -0.87 16.32
C ALA A 3 -31.88 -1.19 15.88
N SER A 4 -31.27 -0.33 15.07
CA SER A 4 -29.84 -0.42 14.79
C SER A 4 -29.06 0.11 15.99
N VAL A 5 -28.43 -0.75 16.75
CA VAL A 5 -27.48 -0.34 17.77
C VAL A 5 -26.19 0.08 17.07
N ARG A 6 -25.92 1.38 17.03
CA ARG A 6 -24.63 1.91 16.59
C ARG A 6 -23.66 1.82 17.78
N TYR A 7 -22.78 0.85 17.74
CA TYR A 7 -21.62 0.83 18.64
C TYR A 7 -20.61 1.85 18.12
N GLY A 8 -20.28 2.83 18.95
CA GLY A 8 -19.20 3.77 18.66
C GLY A 8 -17.85 3.05 18.77
N GLY A 9 -17.40 2.42 17.68
CA GLY A 9 -16.03 1.93 17.58
C GLY A 9 -15.07 3.12 17.58
N HIS A 10 -13.96 3.01 18.30
CA HIS A 10 -12.89 4.00 18.20
C HIS A 10 -12.04 3.67 16.96
N ALA A 11 -12.01 4.59 15.98
CA ALA A 11 -11.10 4.47 14.86
C ALA A 11 -9.66 4.67 15.36
N LYS A 12 -8.81 3.66 15.21
CA LYS A 12 -7.38 3.72 15.54
C LYS A 12 -6.58 3.93 14.28
N ALA A 13 -5.84 5.05 14.21
CA ALA A 13 -4.86 5.28 13.18
C ALA A 13 -3.52 4.63 13.59
N THR A 14 -2.87 3.96 12.65
CA THR A 14 -1.58 3.29 12.85
C THR A 14 -0.69 3.58 11.65
N ASP A 15 0.55 4.01 11.89
CA ASP A 15 1.57 4.11 10.85
C ASP A 15 2.14 2.71 10.59
N LEU A 16 2.05 2.25 9.35
CA LEU A 16 2.55 0.96 8.89
C LEU A 16 3.94 1.09 8.26
N ILE A 17 4.13 2.14 7.48
CA ILE A 17 5.40 2.50 6.84
C ILE A 17 5.55 4.00 7.00
N THR A 18 6.65 4.46 7.59
CA THR A 18 6.95 5.87 7.75
C THR A 18 7.67 6.42 6.51
N LEU A 19 7.62 7.75 6.33
CA LEU A 19 8.25 8.37 5.15
C LEU A 19 9.77 8.49 5.27
N LYS A 20 10.29 8.58 6.50
CA LYS A 20 11.71 8.81 6.76
C LYS A 20 12.36 7.57 7.35
N ASP A 21 13.64 7.41 7.00
CA ASP A 21 14.53 6.38 7.56
C ASP A 21 14.08 4.92 7.34
N GLU A 22 13.05 4.71 6.52
CA GLU A 22 12.62 3.37 6.15
C GLU A 22 13.58 2.73 5.17
N GLU A 23 13.93 1.49 5.45
CA GLU A 23 14.73 0.68 4.57
C GLU A 23 13.84 -0.10 3.61
N TRP A 24 14.13 0.04 2.32
CA TRP A 24 13.42 -0.62 1.22
C TRP A 24 14.37 -1.54 0.47
N LYS A 25 13.89 -2.72 0.09
CA LYS A 25 14.50 -3.52 -0.96
C LYS A 25 14.21 -2.88 -2.30
N TYR A 26 15.23 -2.82 -3.19
CA TYR A 26 15.02 -2.28 -4.52
C TYR A 26 15.70 -3.12 -5.62
N ASN A 27 15.18 -3.05 -6.84
CA ASN A 27 15.82 -3.63 -8.01
C ASN A 27 15.89 -2.59 -9.12
N ALA A 28 17.12 -2.29 -9.55
CA ALA A 28 17.48 -1.33 -10.61
C ALA A 28 18.27 -1.99 -11.74
N GLU A 29 18.10 -3.30 -11.96
CA GLU A 29 18.87 -4.05 -12.99
C GLU A 29 18.43 -3.79 -14.43
N GLY A 30 17.35 -3.05 -14.62
CA GLY A 30 16.85 -2.75 -15.97
C GLY A 30 16.19 -3.93 -16.68
N LYS A 31 15.66 -4.90 -15.94
CA LYS A 31 15.02 -6.11 -16.44
C LYS A 31 13.55 -6.18 -16.05
N SER A 32 12.76 -6.86 -16.88
CA SER A 32 11.38 -7.17 -16.54
C SER A 32 11.31 -8.29 -15.51
N LEU A 33 10.66 -8.06 -14.38
CA LEU A 33 10.44 -9.05 -13.33
C LEU A 33 9.08 -9.75 -13.44
N GLY A 34 8.32 -9.47 -14.50
CA GLY A 34 6.96 -9.99 -14.64
C GLY A 34 6.03 -9.45 -13.54
N THR A 35 5.27 -10.32 -12.87
CA THR A 35 4.32 -9.92 -11.81
C THR A 35 4.58 -10.60 -10.47
N ALA A 36 5.46 -11.61 -10.41
CA ALA A 36 5.70 -12.38 -9.19
C ALA A 36 6.27 -11.51 -8.07
N TRP A 37 7.12 -10.54 -8.39
CA TRP A 37 7.77 -9.65 -7.45
C TRP A 37 6.82 -8.81 -6.59
N ARG A 38 5.55 -8.69 -6.98
CA ARG A 38 4.51 -7.94 -6.24
C ARG A 38 3.93 -8.72 -5.05
N LYS A 39 4.12 -10.05 -5.03
CA LYS A 39 3.52 -10.96 -4.04
C LYS A 39 4.32 -10.97 -2.75
N ALA A 40 3.65 -11.29 -1.65
CA ALA A 40 4.29 -11.38 -0.34
C ALA A 40 5.33 -12.52 -0.27
N ASP A 41 5.09 -13.63 -0.97
CA ASP A 41 5.94 -14.82 -0.98
C ASP A 41 7.14 -14.74 -1.96
N TYR A 42 7.37 -13.59 -2.60
CA TYR A 42 8.50 -13.40 -3.50
C TYR A 42 9.81 -13.25 -2.72
N ASP A 43 10.82 -14.03 -3.10
CA ASP A 43 12.16 -13.93 -2.51
C ASP A 43 12.91 -12.71 -3.09
N ASP A 44 13.04 -11.67 -2.27
CA ASP A 44 13.82 -10.46 -2.54
C ASP A 44 15.12 -10.39 -1.73
N SER A 45 15.57 -11.50 -1.16
CA SER A 45 16.76 -11.55 -0.30
C SER A 45 18.03 -11.07 -1.02
N ALA A 46 18.13 -11.32 -2.33
CA ALA A 46 19.24 -10.88 -3.17
C ALA A 46 19.15 -9.40 -3.59
N TRP A 47 18.04 -8.70 -3.31
CA TRP A 47 17.92 -7.29 -3.67
C TRP A 47 18.71 -6.42 -2.69
N PRO A 48 19.41 -5.39 -3.18
CA PRO A 48 20.02 -4.40 -2.31
C PRO A 48 18.96 -3.65 -1.51
N SER A 49 19.39 -3.08 -0.39
CA SER A 49 18.57 -2.23 0.47
C SER A 49 19.01 -0.77 0.39
N GLY A 50 18.06 0.14 0.58
CA GLY A 50 18.31 1.57 0.65
C GLY A 50 17.30 2.30 1.51
N LYS A 51 17.75 3.37 2.16
CA LYS A 51 16.86 4.22 2.97
C LYS A 51 16.17 5.28 2.12
N THR A 52 14.93 5.57 2.44
CA THR A 52 14.13 6.64 1.81
C THR A 52 14.76 8.03 2.11
N PHE A 53 14.82 8.95 1.19
CA PHE A 53 14.32 8.89 -0.19
C PHE A 53 15.33 8.20 -1.10
N ILE A 54 14.86 7.43 -2.07
CA ILE A 54 15.71 6.64 -2.97
C ILE A 54 15.60 7.20 -4.39
N GLY A 55 16.72 7.38 -5.07
CA GLY A 55 16.73 7.85 -6.45
C GLY A 55 17.96 8.63 -6.83
N LYS A 56 17.84 9.48 -7.82
CA LYS A 56 18.85 10.44 -8.25
C LYS A 56 18.20 11.80 -8.45
N ALA A 57 18.53 12.73 -7.58
CA ALA A 57 17.95 14.07 -7.60
C ALA A 57 18.64 14.97 -8.63
N THR A 58 17.85 15.82 -9.29
CA THR A 58 18.38 17.02 -9.94
C THR A 58 18.62 18.12 -8.91
N ALA A 59 19.27 19.22 -9.34
CA ALA A 59 19.51 20.38 -8.47
C ALA A 59 18.22 21.08 -7.98
N ARG A 60 17.08 20.77 -8.61
CA ARG A 60 15.77 21.36 -8.28
C ARG A 60 14.97 20.56 -7.29
N GLN A 61 15.34 19.28 -7.07
CA GLN A 61 14.58 18.40 -6.16
C GLN A 61 14.64 18.92 -4.72
N LYS A 62 13.48 19.15 -4.12
CA LYS A 62 13.35 19.68 -2.75
C LYS A 62 13.78 18.67 -1.68
N HIS A 63 13.60 17.37 -1.95
CA HIS A 63 13.93 16.30 -1.03
C HIS A 63 15.28 15.68 -1.40
N LYS A 64 16.21 15.70 -0.43
CA LYS A 64 17.53 15.07 -0.62
C LYS A 64 17.39 13.55 -0.65
N MET A 65 17.93 12.92 -1.71
CA MET A 65 18.02 11.47 -1.77
C MET A 65 19.02 10.95 -0.72
N THR A 66 18.57 10.00 0.09
CA THR A 66 19.39 9.31 1.07
C THR A 66 20.15 8.15 0.41
N THR A 67 19.48 7.47 -0.53
CA THR A 67 20.08 6.41 -1.34
C THR A 67 20.09 6.86 -2.80
N THR A 68 21.28 6.84 -3.42
CA THR A 68 21.44 7.23 -4.83
C THR A 68 21.43 5.99 -5.71
N LEU A 69 20.65 6.04 -6.81
CA LEU A 69 20.59 4.99 -7.83
C LEU A 69 21.25 5.44 -9.12
N GLU A 70 21.81 4.48 -9.85
CA GLU A 70 22.26 4.70 -11.21
C GLU A 70 21.06 4.72 -12.17
N MET A 71 21.07 5.69 -13.07
CA MET A 71 20.02 5.83 -14.08
C MET A 71 20.27 4.92 -15.29
N GLY A 72 19.20 4.64 -16.04
CA GLY A 72 19.23 3.79 -17.23
C GLY A 72 18.07 2.82 -17.32
N PRO A 73 17.64 2.18 -16.21
CA PRO A 73 16.41 1.39 -16.21
C PRO A 73 15.20 2.23 -16.60
N ARG A 74 14.23 1.60 -17.27
CA ARG A 74 12.91 2.21 -17.56
C ARG A 74 11.97 2.11 -16.38
N THR A 75 12.16 1.08 -15.57
CA THR A 75 11.34 0.78 -14.40
C THR A 75 12.26 0.37 -13.26
N PHE A 76 12.01 0.92 -12.12
CA PHE A 76 12.64 0.59 -10.85
C PHE A 76 11.61 -0.07 -9.96
N TYR A 77 12.01 -1.08 -9.20
CA TYR A 77 11.12 -1.84 -8.34
C TYR A 77 11.54 -1.68 -6.88
N PHE A 78 10.56 -1.49 -6.02
CA PHE A 78 10.74 -1.30 -4.58
C PHE A 78 9.81 -2.22 -3.82
N ARG A 79 10.29 -2.78 -2.71
CA ARG A 79 9.52 -3.65 -1.82
C ARG A 79 9.80 -3.33 -0.37
N LYS A 80 8.75 -3.38 0.44
CA LYS A 80 8.82 -3.22 1.90
C LYS A 80 7.86 -4.18 2.57
N SER A 81 8.37 -5.08 3.41
CA SER A 81 7.57 -5.87 4.33
C SER A 81 7.25 -5.07 5.57
N PHE A 82 6.07 -5.27 6.13
CA PHE A 82 5.62 -4.67 7.38
C PHE A 82 4.58 -5.57 8.04
N ASP A 83 4.49 -5.49 9.37
CA ASP A 83 3.50 -6.22 10.15
C ASP A 83 2.28 -5.36 10.48
N PHE A 84 1.12 -6.00 10.55
CA PHE A 84 -0.14 -5.39 10.97
C PHE A 84 -0.85 -6.29 11.98
N ASP A 85 -0.91 -5.85 13.23
CA ASP A 85 -1.35 -6.68 14.36
C ASP A 85 -2.86 -6.65 14.62
N SER A 86 -3.62 -5.84 13.88
CA SER A 86 -5.07 -5.78 14.11
C SER A 86 -5.83 -6.86 13.32
N PRO A 87 -6.84 -7.50 13.92
CA PRO A 87 -7.68 -8.48 13.23
C PRO A 87 -8.61 -7.87 12.18
N ALA A 88 -8.63 -6.56 12.03
CA ALA A 88 -9.56 -5.89 11.13
C ALA A 88 -9.18 -6.09 9.67
N SER A 89 -10.03 -6.74 8.91
CA SER A 89 -10.09 -6.61 7.47
C SER A 89 -10.96 -5.41 7.10
N GLY A 90 -10.56 -4.61 6.11
CA GLY A 90 -11.44 -3.59 5.53
C GLY A 90 -11.34 -2.19 6.14
N GLY A 91 -10.24 -1.82 6.77
CA GLY A 91 -9.96 -0.45 7.16
C GLY A 91 -9.68 0.49 5.98
N GLU A 92 -9.43 1.75 6.27
CA GLU A 92 -9.01 2.75 5.31
C GLU A 92 -7.48 2.88 5.34
N LEU A 93 -6.83 2.85 4.17
CA LEU A 93 -5.40 3.13 4.03
C LEU A 93 -5.17 4.60 3.71
N HIS A 94 -4.07 5.14 4.21
CA HIS A 94 -3.60 6.51 3.95
C HIS A 94 -2.24 6.43 3.29
N LEU A 95 -2.20 6.64 1.96
CA LEU A 95 -0.97 6.59 1.18
C LEU A 95 -0.45 7.99 0.90
N GLN A 96 0.80 8.26 1.26
CA GLN A 96 1.52 9.46 0.87
C GLN A 96 2.77 9.06 0.09
N TYR A 97 3.13 9.80 -0.96
CA TYR A 97 4.26 9.43 -1.81
C TYR A 97 4.99 10.64 -2.38
N LEU A 98 6.26 10.41 -2.68
CA LEU A 98 7.15 11.21 -3.54
C LEU A 98 7.55 10.33 -4.71
N VAL A 99 7.13 10.66 -5.92
CA VAL A 99 7.38 9.86 -7.13
C VAL A 99 7.75 10.75 -8.31
N ASP A 100 8.77 10.35 -9.02
CA ASP A 100 9.23 10.91 -10.28
C ASP A 100 9.62 9.76 -11.23
N ASP A 101 8.96 9.53 -12.37
CA ASP A 101 7.82 10.26 -12.97
C ASP A 101 6.46 9.66 -12.59
N GLY A 102 6.26 8.37 -12.80
CA GLY A 102 5.00 7.66 -12.55
C GLY A 102 5.20 6.38 -11.75
N ALA A 103 4.18 5.93 -11.03
CA ALA A 103 4.26 4.72 -10.23
C ALA A 103 2.96 3.93 -10.19
N VAL A 104 3.11 2.63 -9.83
CA VAL A 104 2.00 1.75 -9.47
C VAL A 104 2.33 1.08 -8.14
N PHE A 105 1.38 1.14 -7.22
CA PHE A 105 1.47 0.60 -5.86
C PHE A 105 0.64 -0.66 -5.73
N TYR A 106 1.22 -1.69 -5.12
CA TYR A 106 0.59 -2.99 -4.89
C TYR A 106 0.69 -3.37 -3.42
N LEU A 107 -0.43 -3.74 -2.82
CA LEU A 107 -0.47 -4.35 -1.49
C LEU A 107 -0.75 -5.85 -1.64
N ASN A 108 0.17 -6.69 -1.17
CA ASN A 108 0.08 -8.15 -1.25
C ASN A 108 -0.22 -8.68 -2.67
N GLY A 109 0.38 -8.03 -3.68
CA GLY A 109 0.23 -8.39 -5.09
C GLY A 109 -0.98 -7.78 -5.80
N LYS A 110 -1.86 -7.08 -5.09
CA LYS A 110 -3.02 -6.38 -5.65
C LYS A 110 -2.73 -4.91 -5.82
N GLU A 111 -3.04 -4.37 -6.99
CA GLU A 111 -2.90 -2.93 -7.24
C GLU A 111 -3.88 -2.14 -6.36
N ILE A 112 -3.35 -1.15 -5.66
CA ILE A 112 -4.12 -0.25 -4.79
C ILE A 112 -4.14 1.19 -5.30
N HIS A 113 -3.12 1.60 -6.05
CA HIS A 113 -3.04 2.96 -6.60
C HIS A 113 -2.07 3.04 -7.78
N ARG A 114 -2.30 4.00 -8.67
CA ARG A 114 -1.33 4.42 -9.69
C ARG A 114 -1.35 5.93 -9.87
N VAL A 115 -0.19 6.51 -10.14
CA VAL A 115 -0.01 7.94 -10.38
C VAL A 115 0.79 8.16 -11.66
N ASN A 116 0.36 9.12 -12.47
CA ASN A 116 0.98 9.48 -13.76
C ASN A 116 1.21 8.28 -14.70
N MET A 117 0.33 7.29 -14.62
CA MET A 117 0.30 6.10 -15.45
C MET A 117 -1.04 5.99 -16.17
N LYS A 118 -1.08 5.26 -17.31
CA LYS A 118 -2.36 5.01 -18.00
C LYS A 118 -3.40 4.43 -17.05
N GLU A 119 -4.62 4.93 -17.11
CA GLU A 119 -5.68 4.60 -16.16
C GLU A 119 -6.06 3.12 -16.14
N ARG A 120 -6.00 2.45 -17.29
CA ARG A 120 -6.45 1.06 -17.46
C ARG A 120 -5.43 0.20 -18.21
N GLY A 121 -5.56 -1.10 -18.03
CA GLY A 121 -4.76 -2.11 -18.69
C GLY A 121 -3.48 -2.47 -17.94
N SER A 122 -2.82 -3.51 -18.42
CA SER A 122 -1.63 -4.06 -17.78
C SER A 122 -0.43 -3.13 -17.88
N ILE A 123 0.30 -3.03 -16.80
CA ILE A 123 1.58 -2.34 -16.71
C ILE A 123 2.69 -3.36 -16.97
N ARG A 124 3.65 -2.98 -17.79
CA ARG A 124 4.81 -3.77 -18.17
C ARG A 124 6.07 -2.96 -17.89
N TYR A 125 7.21 -3.62 -17.77
CA TYR A 125 8.51 -2.97 -17.65
C TYR A 125 8.73 -1.81 -18.65
N THR A 126 8.23 -1.95 -19.89
CA THR A 126 8.35 -0.96 -20.95
C THR A 126 7.26 0.11 -20.96
N THR A 127 6.28 0.03 -20.07
CA THR A 127 5.24 1.08 -19.94
C THR A 127 5.90 2.34 -19.42
N ARG A 128 5.59 3.48 -20.05
CA ARG A 128 6.13 4.78 -19.64
C ARG A 128 5.14 5.51 -18.76
N ALA A 129 5.64 6.43 -17.94
CA ALA A 129 4.80 7.47 -17.35
C ALA A 129 4.11 8.30 -18.43
N LEU A 130 2.99 8.91 -18.12
CA LEU A 130 2.21 9.74 -19.08
C LEU A 130 2.89 11.08 -19.36
N SER A 131 3.59 11.61 -18.40
CA SER A 131 4.31 12.89 -18.51
C SER A 131 5.55 12.88 -17.63
N SER A 132 6.53 13.71 -17.98
CA SER A 132 7.70 13.97 -17.13
C SER A 132 7.30 14.85 -15.95
N VAL A 133 7.81 14.51 -14.79
CA VAL A 133 7.68 15.26 -13.54
C VAL A 133 9.05 15.85 -13.21
N ARG A 134 9.16 17.16 -12.99
CA ARG A 134 10.46 17.81 -12.83
C ARG A 134 10.82 18.19 -11.39
N ASP A 135 9.85 18.56 -10.61
CA ASP A 135 10.05 19.06 -9.24
C ASP A 135 9.01 18.38 -8.36
N THR A 136 9.16 17.04 -8.18
CA THR A 136 8.20 16.29 -7.41
C THR A 136 8.21 16.72 -5.95
N ASP A 137 7.04 16.81 -5.37
CA ASP A 137 6.82 17.06 -3.94
C ASP A 137 5.95 15.95 -3.35
N LEU A 138 5.84 15.90 -2.05
CA LEU A 138 4.98 14.94 -1.38
C LEU A 138 3.52 15.14 -1.78
N SER A 139 2.89 14.08 -2.23
CA SER A 139 1.46 14.02 -2.58
C SER A 139 0.71 13.14 -1.60
N GLY A 140 -0.52 13.52 -1.30
CA GLY A 140 -1.37 12.81 -0.34
C GLY A 140 -1.40 13.48 1.05
N PRO A 141 -1.85 12.78 2.10
CA PRO A 141 -2.31 11.38 2.05
C PRO A 141 -3.59 11.19 1.24
N ILE A 142 -3.61 10.19 0.40
CA ILE A 142 -4.82 9.73 -0.31
C ILE A 142 -5.44 8.56 0.44
N ARG A 143 -6.78 8.47 0.41
CA ARG A 143 -7.54 7.42 1.06
C ARG A 143 -7.82 6.29 0.09
N LEU A 144 -7.51 5.06 0.50
CA LEU A 144 -7.67 3.85 -0.28
C LEU A 144 -8.37 2.76 0.53
N SER A 145 -8.96 1.78 -0.16
CA SER A 145 -9.54 0.61 0.50
C SER A 145 -8.46 -0.23 1.18
N GLY A 146 -8.71 -0.64 2.42
CA GLY A 146 -7.86 -1.56 3.18
C GLY A 146 -8.17 -3.04 2.95
N GLU A 147 -9.01 -3.39 1.96
CA GLU A 147 -9.46 -4.78 1.70
C GLU A 147 -8.33 -5.79 1.49
N ASN A 148 -7.16 -5.33 1.01
CA ASN A 148 -5.99 -6.17 0.77
C ASN A 148 -5.00 -6.19 1.94
N LEU A 149 -5.26 -5.43 3.02
CA LEU A 149 -4.46 -5.46 4.25
C LEU A 149 -4.84 -6.72 5.04
N LYS A 150 -3.82 -7.44 5.53
CA LYS A 150 -3.98 -8.69 6.28
C LYS A 150 -3.40 -8.54 7.66
N GLN A 151 -3.91 -9.29 8.62
CA GLN A 151 -3.23 -9.47 9.89
C GLN A 151 -1.91 -10.24 9.68
N GLY A 152 -0.86 -9.86 10.40
CA GLY A 152 0.49 -10.37 10.25
C GLY A 152 1.26 -9.69 9.13
N GLU A 153 2.14 -10.41 8.46
CA GLU A 153 3.05 -9.88 7.45
C GLU A 153 2.33 -9.45 6.18
N ASN A 154 2.66 -8.25 5.71
CA ASN A 154 2.20 -7.62 4.48
C ASN A 154 3.39 -7.11 3.67
N VAL A 155 3.20 -6.91 2.38
CA VAL A 155 4.19 -6.31 1.48
C VAL A 155 3.56 -5.18 0.68
N LEU A 156 4.16 -3.99 0.78
CA LEU A 156 3.95 -2.91 -0.16
C LEU A 156 5.03 -3.01 -1.26
N ALA A 157 4.59 -3.23 -2.48
CA ALA A 157 5.47 -3.29 -3.65
C ALA A 157 5.14 -2.14 -4.60
N VAL A 158 6.17 -1.47 -5.13
CA VAL A 158 6.00 -0.30 -5.99
C VAL A 158 6.90 -0.43 -7.21
N GLU A 159 6.36 -0.14 -8.40
CA GLU A 159 7.16 0.09 -9.59
C GLU A 159 7.11 1.56 -9.98
N VAL A 160 8.28 2.16 -10.20
CA VAL A 160 8.43 3.54 -10.66
C VAL A 160 8.90 3.52 -12.10
N HIS A 161 8.18 4.24 -12.96
CA HIS A 161 8.37 4.25 -14.40
C HIS A 161 8.86 5.61 -14.89
N GLN A 162 9.87 5.60 -15.71
CA GLN A 162 10.37 6.77 -16.40
C GLN A 162 9.47 7.17 -17.57
N TYR A 163 9.29 8.46 -17.78
CA TYR A 163 8.65 8.99 -18.97
C TYR A 163 9.51 8.78 -20.22
N SER A 164 10.81 8.95 -20.09
CA SER A 164 11.78 8.83 -21.16
C SER A 164 12.89 7.83 -20.81
N THR A 165 13.54 7.27 -21.83
CA THR A 165 14.76 6.44 -21.65
C THR A 165 15.99 7.26 -21.31
N ASN A 166 15.92 8.57 -21.49
CA ASN A 166 17.01 9.50 -21.26
C ASN A 166 16.79 10.35 -20.02
N ASP A 167 15.81 9.96 -19.16
CA ASP A 167 15.60 10.66 -17.90
C ASP A 167 16.83 10.49 -17.02
N SER A 168 17.23 11.60 -16.43
CA SER A 168 18.46 11.71 -15.65
C SER A 168 18.22 11.70 -14.14
N ASP A 169 16.97 11.66 -13.74
CA ASP A 169 16.51 11.73 -12.35
C ASP A 169 15.43 10.69 -12.05
N LEU A 170 15.25 10.46 -10.78
CA LEU A 170 14.25 9.57 -10.19
C LEU A 170 14.06 9.98 -8.74
N ALA A 171 12.85 10.00 -8.26
CA ALA A 171 12.58 10.12 -6.84
C ALA A 171 11.55 9.09 -6.40
N PHE A 172 11.85 8.41 -5.30
CA PHE A 172 10.94 7.47 -4.65
C PHE A 172 10.97 7.65 -3.15
N GLY A 173 9.80 7.77 -2.57
CA GLY A 173 9.54 7.70 -1.14
C GLY A 173 8.04 7.53 -0.91
N THR A 174 7.66 6.76 0.09
CA THR A 174 6.25 6.57 0.42
C THR A 174 6.06 6.25 1.89
N SER A 175 4.92 6.66 2.43
CA SER A 175 4.41 6.21 3.72
C SER A 175 3.04 5.56 3.54
N LEU A 176 2.71 4.65 4.43
CA LEU A 176 1.43 3.98 4.49
C LEU A 176 0.94 3.97 5.92
N GLY A 177 -0.25 4.50 6.15
CA GLY A 177 -0.98 4.38 7.40
C GLY A 177 -2.26 3.59 7.19
N ALA A 178 -2.86 3.11 8.27
CA ALA A 178 -4.18 2.50 8.26
C ALA A 178 -5.05 3.08 9.38
N THR A 179 -6.34 3.23 9.09
CA THR A 179 -7.36 3.48 10.11
C THR A 179 -8.29 2.28 10.12
N VAL A 180 -8.38 1.63 11.26
CA VAL A 180 -9.26 0.49 11.48
C VAL A 180 -10.24 0.80 12.61
N GLU A 181 -11.49 0.37 12.46
CA GLU A 181 -12.43 0.43 13.54
C GLU A 181 -12.14 -0.72 14.52
N SER A 182 -11.80 -0.39 15.75
CA SER A 182 -11.73 -1.38 16.82
C SER A 182 -13.12 -1.54 17.45
N LEU A 183 -13.53 -2.78 17.66
CA LEU A 183 -14.65 -3.03 18.55
C LEU A 183 -14.28 -2.54 19.96
N PRO A 184 -15.21 -1.94 20.72
CA PRO A 184 -14.94 -1.57 22.11
C PRO A 184 -14.42 -2.77 22.90
N ASP A 185 -13.40 -2.57 23.73
CA ASP A 185 -12.86 -3.60 24.60
C ASP A 185 -13.99 -4.23 25.43
N GLY A 186 -14.15 -5.53 25.36
CA GLY A 186 -15.14 -6.29 26.11
C GLY A 186 -16.39 -6.77 25.35
N ILE A 187 -16.52 -6.45 24.05
CA ILE A 187 -17.58 -7.05 23.23
C ILE A 187 -17.07 -8.32 22.55
N ILE A 188 -17.44 -9.46 23.08
CA ILE A 188 -17.26 -10.76 22.43
C ILE A 188 -18.57 -11.04 21.69
N LEU A 189 -18.56 -11.02 20.36
CA LEU A 189 -19.68 -11.54 19.55
C LEU A 189 -19.64 -13.06 19.62
N ASN A 190 -20.34 -13.63 20.61
CA ASN A 190 -20.41 -15.08 20.78
C ASN A 190 -21.30 -15.76 19.74
N GLU A 191 -22.21 -15.05 19.08
CA GLU A 191 -23.10 -15.64 18.10
C GLU A 191 -23.69 -14.60 17.16
N LEU A 192 -23.47 -14.78 15.86
CA LEU A 192 -24.26 -14.10 14.83
C LEU A 192 -25.43 -15.04 14.51
N MET A 193 -26.57 -14.87 15.17
CA MET A 193 -27.79 -15.58 14.82
C MET A 193 -28.26 -15.12 13.46
N ALA A 194 -27.86 -15.83 12.41
CA ALA A 194 -28.50 -15.71 11.11
C ALA A 194 -29.98 -16.05 11.29
N ALA A 195 -30.82 -15.10 10.93
CA ALA A 195 -32.27 -15.10 10.99
C ALA A 195 -32.89 -16.48 11.23
N ASN A 196 -33.15 -16.82 12.50
CA ASN A 196 -33.90 -18.03 12.84
C ASN A 196 -35.38 -17.80 12.47
N ARG A 197 -35.84 -18.38 11.38
CA ARG A 197 -37.24 -18.41 10.97
C ARG A 197 -38.08 -19.34 11.81
N GLY A 198 -37.55 -19.92 12.88
CA GLY A 198 -38.26 -20.76 13.82
C GLY A 198 -38.45 -20.06 15.16
N ALA A 199 -39.59 -19.46 15.40
CA ALA A 199 -39.97 -19.07 16.74
C ALA A 199 -39.95 -20.35 17.62
N VAL A 200 -39.09 -20.36 18.64
CA VAL A 200 -39.21 -21.34 19.72
C VAL A 200 -40.52 -21.00 20.42
N LYS A 201 -41.56 -21.80 20.18
CA LYS A 201 -42.73 -21.79 20.98
C LYS A 201 -42.32 -22.33 22.35
N ASN A 202 -42.21 -21.49 23.33
CA ASN A 202 -42.21 -21.91 24.71
C ASN A 202 -43.51 -22.71 24.93
N GLY A 203 -43.37 -23.99 25.14
CA GLY A 203 -44.53 -24.82 25.53
C GLY A 203 -44.98 -24.39 26.91
N ASP A 204 -46.02 -23.59 26.99
CA ASP A 204 -46.84 -23.50 28.18
C ASP A 204 -47.56 -24.80 28.36
N THR A 205 -46.98 -25.66 29.18
CA THR A 205 -47.72 -26.74 29.82
C THR A 205 -48.09 -26.24 31.21
N ASN A 206 -49.30 -25.73 31.34
CA ASN A 206 -49.91 -25.58 32.65
C ASN A 206 -51.15 -26.48 32.70
N PRO A 207 -51.33 -27.33 33.77
CA PRO A 207 -52.44 -28.25 33.92
C PRO A 207 -53.77 -27.58 34.15
#